data_beffec285bd5b1b2c33c8062b1e0e9f7
#
_entry.id   beffec285bd5b1b2c33c8062b1e0e9f7
#
_cell.length_a   1.000
_cell.length_b   1.000
_cell.length_c   1.000
_cell.angle_alpha   90.00
_cell.angle_beta   90.00
_cell.angle_gamma   90.00
#
_symmetry.space_group_name_H-M   'P 1'
#
loop_
_entity.id
_entity.type
_entity.pdbx_description
1 polymer ?
#
loop_
_entity_poly.entity_id
_entity_poly.type
_entity_poly.pdbx_seq_one_letter_code
_entity_poly.pdbx_strand_id
1 'polypeptide(L)'
;MYGQKVKLRFLFIVLILLSLILSVFLVLKSLEENVVYFKSPSDIQLLNETKNKKIRVGGMVKVNSIKISSNEVNFIITDFKNEINVTYSGLVPNLFSEGKGVVAEGYLKDKSFFKASKILAKHDENYMPP
;
A
#
# COMPACT_ATOMS: atom_id res chain seq x y z
N MET A 1 -45.69 -11.10 -33.36
CA MET A 1 -44.79 -12.16 -32.83
C MET A 1 -43.38 -11.96 -33.30
N TYR A 2 -42.44 -12.07 -32.39
CA TYR A 2 -41.02 -11.91 -32.71
C TYR A 2 -40.50 -13.20 -33.34
N GLY A 3 -39.77 -13.06 -34.44
CA GLY A 3 -39.17 -14.20 -35.10
C GLY A 3 -37.90 -14.67 -34.37
N GLN A 4 -37.41 -15.82 -34.78
CA GLN A 4 -36.20 -16.40 -34.19
C GLN A 4 -34.98 -15.48 -34.37
N LYS A 5 -34.94 -14.71 -35.45
CA LYS A 5 -33.85 -13.76 -35.67
C LYS A 5 -33.82 -12.65 -34.64
N VAL A 6 -34.98 -12.20 -34.19
CA VAL A 6 -35.08 -11.15 -33.15
C VAL A 6 -34.65 -11.72 -31.81
N LYS A 7 -35.07 -12.95 -31.51
CA LYS A 7 -34.65 -13.62 -30.26
C LYS A 7 -33.14 -13.81 -30.22
N LEU A 8 -32.55 -14.21 -31.34
CA LEU A 8 -31.11 -14.37 -31.46
C LEU A 8 -30.35 -13.06 -31.24
N ARG A 9 -30.83 -12.01 -31.87
CA ARG A 9 -30.23 -10.67 -31.69
C ARG A 9 -30.31 -10.23 -30.24
N PHE A 10 -31.46 -10.46 -29.61
CA PHE A 10 -31.63 -10.12 -28.21
C PHE A 10 -30.67 -10.93 -27.32
N LEU A 11 -30.52 -12.23 -27.63
CA LEU A 11 -29.60 -13.08 -26.91
C LEU A 11 -28.16 -12.58 -27.04
N PHE A 12 -27.73 -12.18 -28.24
CA PHE A 12 -26.38 -11.65 -28.46
C PHE A 12 -26.16 -10.36 -27.67
N ILE A 13 -27.15 -9.49 -27.65
CA ILE A 13 -27.06 -8.23 -26.90
C ILE A 13 -26.89 -8.54 -25.39
N VAL A 14 -27.66 -9.46 -24.86
CA VAL A 14 -27.57 -9.85 -23.46
C VAL A 14 -26.21 -10.46 -23.16
N LEU A 15 -25.69 -11.33 -24.04
CA LEU A 15 -24.38 -11.93 -23.86
C LEU A 15 -23.26 -10.88 -23.86
N ILE A 16 -23.35 -9.89 -24.76
CA ILE A 16 -22.37 -8.81 -24.82
C ILE A 16 -22.41 -7.99 -23.53
N LEU A 17 -23.60 -7.66 -23.04
CA LEU A 17 -23.76 -6.91 -21.81
C LEU A 17 -23.20 -7.66 -20.61
N LEU A 18 -23.49 -8.96 -20.52
CA LEU A 18 -22.94 -9.80 -19.44
C LEU A 18 -21.43 -9.86 -19.50
N SER A 19 -20.88 -9.99 -20.71
CA SER A 19 -19.43 -10.04 -20.89
C SER A 19 -18.78 -8.73 -20.47
N LEU A 20 -19.39 -7.59 -20.80
CA LEU A 20 -18.88 -6.28 -20.39
C LEU A 20 -18.92 -6.13 -18.86
N ILE A 21 -20.03 -6.52 -18.23
CA ILE A 21 -20.15 -6.43 -16.78
C ILE A 21 -19.11 -7.31 -16.11
N LEU A 22 -18.93 -8.52 -16.60
CA LEU A 22 -17.93 -9.44 -16.06
C LEU A 22 -16.52 -8.88 -16.21
N SER A 23 -16.21 -8.32 -17.39
CA SER A 23 -14.90 -7.73 -17.66
C SER A 23 -14.61 -6.57 -16.70
N VAL A 24 -15.57 -5.68 -16.52
CA VAL A 24 -15.43 -4.55 -15.61
C VAL A 24 -15.25 -5.05 -14.18
N PHE A 25 -16.03 -6.03 -13.77
CA PHE A 25 -15.91 -6.62 -12.44
C PHE A 25 -14.52 -7.20 -12.21
N LEU A 26 -14.01 -7.96 -13.17
CA LEU A 26 -12.68 -8.55 -13.05
C LEU A 26 -11.57 -7.50 -12.98
N VAL A 27 -11.68 -6.45 -13.79
CA VAL A 27 -10.71 -5.35 -13.77
C VAL A 27 -10.74 -4.64 -12.42
N LEU A 28 -11.92 -4.31 -11.93
CA LEU A 28 -12.06 -3.63 -10.64
C LEU A 28 -11.53 -4.48 -9.50
N LYS A 29 -11.81 -5.77 -9.51
CA LYS A 29 -11.33 -6.68 -8.49
C LYS A 29 -9.80 -6.83 -8.55
N SER A 30 -9.24 -6.89 -9.74
CA SER A 30 -7.80 -6.97 -9.94
C SER A 30 -7.11 -5.70 -9.42
N LEU A 31 -7.68 -4.54 -9.71
CA LEU A 31 -7.14 -3.27 -9.21
C LEU A 31 -7.22 -3.20 -7.69
N GLU A 32 -8.31 -3.68 -7.11
CA GLU A 32 -8.48 -3.69 -5.67
C GLU A 32 -7.41 -4.54 -4.98
N GLU A 33 -7.09 -5.70 -5.55
CA GLU A 33 -6.05 -6.58 -5.00
C GLU A 33 -4.65 -6.00 -5.17
N ASN A 34 -4.42 -5.27 -6.24
CA ASN A 34 -3.10 -4.73 -6.57
C ASN A 34 -2.88 -3.31 -6.07
N VAL A 35 -3.92 -2.63 -5.61
CA VAL A 35 -3.77 -1.29 -5.05
C VAL A 35 -3.20 -1.40 -3.64
N VAL A 36 -2.08 -0.71 -3.44
CA VAL A 36 -1.45 -0.62 -2.13
C VAL A 36 -1.78 0.75 -1.56
N TYR A 37 -2.57 0.78 -0.51
CA TYR A 37 -3.02 2.03 0.08
C TYR A 37 -1.89 2.70 0.86
N PHE A 38 -1.73 3.99 0.65
CA PHE A 38 -0.77 4.82 1.37
C PHE A 38 -1.43 5.35 2.64
N LYS A 39 -0.80 5.11 3.79
CA LYS A 39 -1.31 5.54 5.09
C LYS A 39 -0.21 6.21 5.89
N SER A 40 -0.57 7.22 6.66
CA SER A 40 0.33 7.79 7.65
C SER A 40 0.14 7.06 8.98
N PRO A 41 1.09 7.20 9.94
CA PRO A 41 0.88 6.63 11.27
C PRO A 41 -0.42 7.07 11.94
N SER A 42 -0.83 8.32 11.73
CA SER A 42 -2.11 8.81 12.25
C SER A 42 -3.29 8.09 11.62
N ASP A 43 -3.23 7.85 10.31
CA ASP A 43 -4.30 7.13 9.59
C ASP A 43 -4.44 5.71 10.11
N ILE A 44 -3.32 5.06 10.43
CA ILE A 44 -3.33 3.70 10.94
C ILE A 44 -4.05 3.61 12.28
N GLN A 45 -3.89 4.62 13.13
CA GLN A 45 -4.56 4.66 14.42
C GLN A 45 -6.08 4.71 14.29
N LEU A 46 -6.57 5.21 13.17
CA LEU A 46 -8.01 5.32 12.90
C LEU A 46 -8.59 4.06 12.25
N LEU A 47 -7.75 3.13 11.83
CA LEU A 47 -8.21 1.91 11.17
C LEU A 47 -8.69 0.90 12.19
N ASN A 48 -9.82 0.25 11.91
CA ASN A 48 -10.38 -0.77 12.79
C ASN A 48 -9.80 -2.15 12.51
N GLU A 49 -9.63 -2.51 11.24
CA GLU A 49 -9.05 -3.79 10.88
C GLU A 49 -8.24 -3.65 9.60
N THR A 50 -6.94 -3.95 9.70
CA THR A 50 -6.05 -3.90 8.54
C THR A 50 -5.10 -5.08 8.52
N LYS A 51 -5.33 -6.08 9.36
CA LYS A 51 -4.49 -7.27 9.37
C LYS A 51 -4.55 -7.95 8.01
N ASN A 52 -3.42 -8.39 7.53
CA ASN A 52 -3.26 -9.14 6.28
C ASN A 52 -3.48 -8.33 5.00
N LYS A 53 -3.59 -7.01 5.09
CA LYS A 53 -3.63 -6.17 3.91
C LYS A 53 -2.29 -5.48 3.73
N LYS A 54 -1.79 -5.50 2.49
CA LYS A 54 -0.56 -4.82 2.15
C LYS A 54 -0.83 -3.34 2.05
N ILE A 55 -0.08 -2.56 2.82
CA ILE A 55 -0.21 -1.11 2.82
C ILE A 55 1.17 -0.46 2.78
N ARG A 56 1.19 0.80 2.43
CA ARG A 56 2.38 1.63 2.48
C ARG A 56 2.23 2.64 3.60
N VAL A 57 3.19 2.64 4.50
CA VAL A 57 3.24 3.61 5.58
C VAL A 57 4.30 4.63 5.26
N GLY A 58 3.93 5.89 5.19
CA GLY A 58 4.85 6.98 4.90
C GLY A 58 4.94 7.96 6.04
N GLY A 59 6.13 8.52 6.20
CA GLY A 59 6.40 9.52 7.22
C GLY A 59 7.89 9.76 7.31
N MET A 60 8.32 10.26 8.45
CA MET A 60 9.73 10.54 8.72
C MET A 60 10.31 9.48 9.65
N VAL A 61 11.57 9.13 9.42
CA VAL A 61 12.28 8.24 10.35
C VAL A 61 12.60 9.05 11.61
N LYS A 62 12.10 8.58 12.75
CA LYS A 62 12.33 9.29 14.02
C LYS A 62 13.81 9.26 14.39
N VAL A 63 14.33 10.38 14.87
CA VAL A 63 15.72 10.47 15.29
C VAL A 63 15.97 9.54 16.46
N ASN A 64 17.11 8.85 16.43
CA ASN A 64 17.54 7.89 17.44
C ASN A 64 16.64 6.64 17.54
N SER A 65 15.84 6.37 16.51
CA SER A 65 14.96 5.20 16.50
C SER A 65 15.53 4.00 15.74
N ILE A 66 16.55 4.20 14.93
CA ILE A 66 17.11 3.12 14.12
C ILE A 66 17.94 2.19 14.99
N LYS A 67 17.56 0.91 14.99
CA LYS A 67 18.30 -0.14 15.69
C LYS A 67 18.56 -1.26 14.70
N ILE A 68 19.83 -1.58 14.50
CA ILE A 68 20.21 -2.63 13.57
C ILE A 68 20.64 -3.85 14.36
N SER A 69 19.96 -4.96 14.14
CA SER A 69 20.39 -6.27 14.64
C SER A 69 20.91 -7.08 13.46
N SER A 70 21.40 -8.30 13.74
CA SER A 70 22.11 -9.09 12.73
C SER A 70 21.30 -9.33 11.45
N ASN A 71 19.98 -9.48 11.55
CA ASN A 71 19.15 -9.78 10.41
C ASN A 71 18.00 -8.80 10.19
N GLU A 72 17.84 -7.83 11.08
CA GLU A 72 16.69 -6.93 11.04
C GLU A 72 17.08 -5.50 11.34
N VAL A 73 16.34 -4.59 10.76
CA VAL A 73 16.42 -3.16 11.05
C VAL A 73 15.10 -2.74 11.65
N ASN A 74 15.15 -2.15 12.83
CA ASN A 74 13.97 -1.62 13.51
C ASN A 74 14.06 -0.11 13.57
N PHE A 75 12.98 0.57 13.25
CA PHE A 75 12.93 2.02 13.33
C PHE A 75 11.49 2.47 13.53
N ILE A 76 11.32 3.75 13.79
CA ILE A 76 10.00 4.33 14.03
C ILE A 76 9.72 5.34 12.92
N ILE A 77 8.54 5.21 12.32
CA ILE A 77 8.02 6.20 11.37
C ILE A 77 7.05 7.09 12.12
N THR A 78 7.23 8.39 12.00
CA THR A 78 6.39 9.36 12.66
C THR A 78 5.85 10.39 11.67
N ASP A 79 4.62 10.86 11.91
CA ASP A 79 4.05 12.01 11.20
C ASP A 79 3.96 13.23 12.14
N PHE A 80 4.72 13.20 13.23
CA PHE A 80 4.75 14.23 14.28
C PHE A 80 3.51 14.23 15.17
N LYS A 81 2.54 13.38 14.90
CA LYS A 81 1.37 13.20 15.75
C LYS A 81 1.34 11.81 16.34
N ASN A 82 1.61 10.81 15.53
CA ASN A 82 1.61 9.41 15.94
C ASN A 82 2.84 8.73 15.40
N GLU A 83 3.16 7.58 15.98
CA GLU A 83 4.33 6.81 15.62
C GLU A 83 3.96 5.36 15.39
N ILE A 84 4.71 4.68 14.54
CA ILE A 84 4.56 3.26 14.32
C ILE A 84 5.94 2.61 14.27
N ASN A 85 6.07 1.47 14.94
CA ASN A 85 7.31 0.69 14.93
C ASN A 85 7.35 -0.16 13.67
N VAL A 86 8.46 -0.10 12.95
CA VAL A 86 8.65 -0.83 11.70
C VAL A 86 9.82 -1.78 11.84
N THR A 87 9.60 -3.02 11.43
CA THR A 87 10.64 -4.04 11.36
C THR A 87 10.87 -4.41 9.90
N TYR A 88 12.12 -4.41 9.47
CA TYR A 88 12.49 -4.74 8.09
C TYR A 88 13.66 -5.70 8.08
N SER A 89 13.52 -6.78 7.31
CA SER A 89 14.61 -7.75 7.10
C SER A 89 15.15 -7.54 5.70
N GLY A 90 16.39 -7.11 5.60
CA GLY A 90 17.03 -6.88 4.30
C GLY A 90 17.93 -5.65 4.31
N LEU A 91 18.39 -5.28 3.13
CA LEU A 91 19.26 -4.12 2.96
C LEU A 91 18.43 -2.85 2.82
N VAL A 92 18.79 -1.84 3.62
CA VAL A 92 18.12 -0.55 3.54
C VAL A 92 18.69 0.26 2.37
N PRO A 93 17.85 1.13 1.77
CA PRO A 93 18.34 2.03 0.71
C PRO A 93 19.42 2.98 1.21
N ASN A 94 20.28 3.43 0.31
CA ASN A 94 21.36 4.34 0.65
C ASN A 94 20.85 5.67 1.23
N LEU A 95 19.68 6.11 0.83
CA LEU A 95 19.10 7.37 1.30
C LEU A 95 18.35 7.23 2.62
N PHE A 96 18.27 6.01 3.15
CA PHE A 96 17.59 5.76 4.42
C PHE A 96 18.42 6.29 5.58
N SER A 97 17.87 7.23 6.32
CA SER A 97 18.53 7.81 7.49
C SER A 97 17.51 8.47 8.39
N GLU A 98 17.93 8.72 9.63
CA GLU A 98 17.09 9.39 10.61
C GLU A 98 16.73 10.79 10.14
N GLY A 99 15.51 11.22 10.45
CA GLY A 99 15.03 12.55 10.10
C GLY A 99 14.67 12.73 8.65
N LYS A 100 14.70 11.67 7.85
CA LYS A 100 14.37 11.73 6.43
C LYS A 100 13.07 11.01 6.13
N GLY A 101 12.45 11.36 4.99
CA GLY A 101 11.22 10.73 4.56
C GLY A 101 11.44 9.29 4.12
N VAL A 102 10.48 8.43 4.44
CA VAL A 102 10.55 7.02 4.11
C VAL A 102 9.14 6.49 3.85
N VAL A 103 9.06 5.51 2.97
CA VAL A 103 7.82 4.75 2.75
C VAL A 103 8.15 3.28 2.95
N ALA A 104 7.45 2.65 3.87
CA ALA A 104 7.58 1.22 4.14
C ALA A 104 6.34 0.51 3.58
N GLU A 105 6.57 -0.52 2.79
CA GLU A 105 5.51 -1.33 2.21
C GLU A 105 5.52 -2.71 2.87
N GLY A 106 4.36 -3.16 3.32
CA GLY A 106 4.25 -4.45 3.97
C GLY A 106 2.92 -4.63 4.66
N TYR A 107 2.94 -5.36 5.76
CA TYR A 107 1.74 -5.75 6.47
C TYR A 107 1.74 -5.20 7.90
N LEU A 108 0.58 -4.74 8.34
CA LEU A 108 0.39 -4.26 9.69
C LEU A 108 0.13 -5.46 10.62
N LYS A 109 0.96 -5.62 11.64
CA LYS A 109 0.74 -6.66 12.65
C LYS A 109 -0.29 -6.21 13.68
N ASP A 110 -0.18 -4.97 14.13
CA ASP A 110 -1.18 -4.31 14.96
C ASP A 110 -1.04 -2.79 14.74
N LYS A 111 -1.75 -2.00 15.51
CA LYS A 111 -1.74 -0.55 15.34
C LYS A 111 -0.39 0.10 15.63
N SER A 112 0.49 -0.60 16.34
CA SER A 112 1.79 -0.09 16.73
C SER A 112 2.96 -0.75 16.02
N PHE A 113 2.74 -1.90 15.39
CA PHE A 113 3.80 -2.67 14.76
C PHE A 113 3.49 -2.96 13.30
N PHE A 114 4.47 -2.70 12.46
CA PHE A 114 4.37 -2.89 11.03
C PHE A 114 5.57 -3.71 10.55
N LYS A 115 5.30 -4.77 9.81
CA LYS A 115 6.37 -5.58 9.22
C LYS A 115 6.54 -5.19 7.76
N ALA A 116 7.65 -4.53 7.45
CA ALA A 116 7.94 -4.07 6.10
C ALA A 116 8.57 -5.18 5.28
N SER A 117 8.11 -5.32 4.05
CA SER A 117 8.73 -6.19 3.06
C SER A 117 9.62 -5.39 2.11
N LYS A 118 9.41 -4.08 2.04
CA LYS A 118 10.17 -3.18 1.18
C LYS A 118 10.20 -1.79 1.80
N ILE A 119 11.34 -1.13 1.70
CA ILE A 119 11.53 0.24 2.19
C ILE A 119 12.00 1.10 1.04
N LEU A 120 11.35 2.25 0.87
CA LEU A 120 11.72 3.25 -0.12
C LEU A 120 12.06 4.53 0.62
N ALA A 121 13.31 4.96 0.49
CA ALA A 121 13.73 6.24 1.03
C ALA A 121 13.43 7.31 -0.02
N LYS A 122 12.76 8.37 0.42
CA LYS A 122 12.43 9.47 -0.49
C LYS A 122 13.61 10.42 -0.61
N HIS A 123 13.79 10.95 -1.81
CA HIS A 123 14.66 12.11 -1.97
C HIS A 123 14.06 13.29 -1.23
N ASP A 124 14.92 14.15 -0.74
CA ASP A 124 14.48 15.40 -0.16
C ASP A 124 13.71 16.18 -1.22
N GLU A 125 12.45 16.48 -0.94
CA GLU A 125 11.60 17.20 -1.88
C GLU A 125 12.11 18.62 -2.13
N ASN A 126 12.89 19.13 -1.20
CA ASN A 126 13.51 20.44 -1.33
C ASN A 126 14.84 20.38 -2.06
N TYR A 127 15.26 19.20 -2.48
CA TYR A 127 16.50 19.05 -3.23
C TYR A 127 16.31 19.65 -4.62
N MET A 128 17.07 20.67 -4.88
CA MET A 128 17.14 21.29 -6.20
C MET A 128 18.48 20.92 -6.81
N PRO A 129 18.49 20.38 -8.02
CA PRO A 129 19.78 20.13 -8.67
C PRO A 129 20.54 21.43 -8.84
N PRO A 130 21.84 21.41 -8.65
CA PRO A 130 22.64 22.63 -8.76
C PRO A 130 22.62 23.21 -10.17
#